data_3e985701793a8d8d1c0eb9944edede51
#
_entry.id   3e985701793a8d8d1c0eb9944edede51
#
_cell.length_a   1.000
_cell.length_b   1.000
_cell.length_c   1.000
_cell.angle_alpha   90.00
_cell.angle_beta   90.00
_cell.angle_gamma   90.00
#
_symmetry.space_group_name_H-M   'P 1'
#
loop_
_entity.id
_entity.type
_entity.pdbx_description
1 polymer ?
#
loop_
_entity_poly.entity_id
_entity_poly.type
_entity_poly.pdbx_seq_one_letter_code
_entity_poly.pdbx_strand_id
1 'polypeptide(L)'
;MGGVAVVDEHVAGAVHLMRAPLSPVHTETAVYVVHLHVIDRFRRHGVGQALLEATVSWAEEKDTTHVVAAASVNSRDANRFMARLGLTQIAVVRGTSTAALRAKLPVETPVAARITTPGSQRTVRQVLVKRRSLRRAQSRPS
;
A
#
# COMPACT_ATOMS: atom_id res chain seq x y z
N MET A 1 1.57 -14.66 2.27
CA MET A 1 2.48 -15.72 1.81
C MET A 1 3.92 -15.19 1.75
N GLY A 2 4.89 -16.01 2.08
CA GLY A 2 6.31 -15.68 1.93
C GLY A 2 6.98 -16.57 0.90
N GLY A 3 7.93 -16.03 0.17
CA GLY A 3 8.77 -16.76 -0.77
C GLY A 3 10.24 -16.49 -0.52
N VAL A 4 11.07 -17.49 -0.71
CA VAL A 4 12.53 -17.39 -0.55
C VAL A 4 13.21 -17.82 -1.85
N ALA A 5 14.16 -17.03 -2.30
CA ALA A 5 15.02 -17.39 -3.42
C ALA A 5 16.33 -17.99 -2.91
N VAL A 6 16.75 -19.08 -3.55
CA VAL A 6 17.98 -19.78 -3.19
C VAL A 6 18.91 -19.79 -4.40
N VAL A 7 20.16 -19.42 -4.19
CA VAL A 7 21.23 -19.48 -5.19
C VAL A 7 22.38 -20.28 -4.58
N ASP A 8 22.82 -21.35 -5.28
CA ASP A 8 23.90 -22.21 -4.82
C ASP A 8 23.76 -22.68 -3.36
N GLU A 9 22.55 -23.14 -2.99
CA GLU A 9 22.17 -23.57 -1.65
C GLU A 9 22.20 -22.48 -0.57
N HIS A 10 22.41 -21.21 -0.97
CA HIS A 10 22.34 -20.06 -0.07
C HIS A 10 21.07 -19.24 -0.29
N VAL A 11 20.47 -18.77 0.78
CA VAL A 11 19.34 -17.83 0.69
C VAL A 11 19.85 -16.52 0.08
N ALA A 12 19.35 -16.19 -1.11
CA ALA A 12 19.75 -15.01 -1.86
C ALA A 12 18.75 -13.86 -1.72
N GLY A 13 17.53 -14.15 -1.37
CA GLY A 13 16.50 -13.14 -1.21
C GLY A 13 15.20 -13.71 -0.67
N ALA A 14 14.28 -12.84 -0.34
CA ALA A 14 12.97 -13.21 0.17
C ALA A 14 11.91 -12.19 -0.25
N VAL A 15 10.69 -12.66 -0.37
CA VAL A 15 9.54 -11.80 -0.64
C VAL A 15 8.40 -12.17 0.30
N HIS A 16 7.69 -11.17 0.78
CA HIS A 16 6.44 -11.35 1.53
C HIS A 16 5.31 -10.75 0.72
N LEU A 17 4.26 -11.55 0.52
CA LEU A 17 3.12 -11.19 -0.31
C LEU A 17 1.84 -11.15 0.52
N MET A 18 0.97 -10.22 0.19
CA MET A 18 -0.32 -10.07 0.84
C MET A 18 -1.38 -9.71 -0.20
N ARG A 19 -2.59 -10.20 -0.03
CA ARG A 19 -3.72 -9.78 -0.86
C ARG A 19 -4.47 -8.66 -0.14
N ALA A 20 -4.74 -7.59 -0.87
CA ALA A 20 -5.43 -6.41 -0.34
C ALA A 20 -6.07 -5.63 -1.51
N PRO A 21 -6.92 -4.63 -1.23
CA PRO A 21 -7.39 -3.74 -2.28
C PRO A 21 -6.23 -3.11 -3.06
N LEU A 22 -6.44 -2.84 -4.34
CA LEU A 22 -5.42 -2.29 -5.26
C LEU A 22 -4.76 -1.02 -4.71
N SER A 23 -5.52 -0.17 -4.05
CA SER A 23 -5.03 0.98 -3.32
C SER A 23 -6.11 1.44 -2.32
N PRO A 24 -5.79 2.39 -1.43
CA PRO A 24 -6.79 2.93 -0.51
C PRO A 24 -8.04 3.52 -1.18
N VAL A 25 -7.96 3.82 -2.48
CA VAL A 25 -9.07 4.41 -3.24
C VAL A 25 -9.67 3.45 -4.28
N HIS A 26 -9.24 2.20 -4.30
CA HIS A 26 -9.73 1.16 -5.22
C HIS A 26 -10.34 0.01 -4.44
N THR A 27 -11.32 -0.65 -5.03
CA THR A 27 -11.97 -1.82 -4.46
C THR A 27 -11.43 -3.14 -5.03
N GLU A 28 -10.80 -3.09 -6.19
CA GLU A 28 -10.17 -4.25 -6.82
C GLU A 28 -9.08 -4.82 -5.92
N THR A 29 -8.98 -6.14 -5.89
CA THR A 29 -7.97 -6.84 -5.12
C THR A 29 -6.66 -6.96 -5.90
N ALA A 30 -5.55 -6.82 -5.21
CA ALA A 30 -4.21 -6.96 -5.75
C ALA A 30 -3.34 -7.82 -4.85
N VAL A 31 -2.28 -8.36 -5.40
CA VAL A 31 -1.18 -8.95 -4.62
C VAL A 31 -0.17 -7.85 -4.33
N TYR A 32 0.11 -7.63 -3.07
CA TYR A 32 1.09 -6.66 -2.61
C TYR A 32 2.41 -7.35 -2.33
N VAL A 33 3.45 -6.80 -2.91
CA VAL A 33 4.83 -7.09 -2.52
C VAL A 33 5.12 -6.24 -1.28
N VAL A 34 4.94 -6.82 -0.10
CA VAL A 34 5.11 -6.10 1.18
C VAL A 34 6.58 -5.88 1.48
N HIS A 35 7.37 -6.92 1.31
CA HIS A 35 8.81 -6.87 1.44
C HIS A 35 9.44 -7.67 0.31
N LEU A 36 10.42 -7.10 -0.33
CA LEU A 36 11.28 -7.79 -1.27
C LEU A 36 12.71 -7.43 -0.91
N HIS A 37 13.49 -8.41 -0.58
CA HIS A 37 14.88 -8.21 -0.18
C HIS A 37 15.78 -9.17 -0.95
N VAL A 38 16.87 -8.65 -1.47
CA VAL A 38 17.92 -9.41 -2.11
C VAL A 38 19.22 -9.16 -1.35
N ILE A 39 19.89 -10.22 -0.94
CA ILE A 39 21.16 -10.11 -0.23
C ILE A 39 22.20 -9.49 -1.17
N ASP A 40 23.00 -8.54 -0.69
CA ASP A 40 23.89 -7.72 -1.51
C ASP A 40 24.80 -8.51 -2.45
N ARG A 41 25.41 -9.59 -1.96
CA ARG A 41 26.30 -10.42 -2.77
C ARG A 41 25.60 -11.14 -3.93
N PHE A 42 24.26 -11.25 -3.86
CA PHE A 42 23.46 -11.87 -4.93
C PHE A 42 22.75 -10.86 -5.82
N ARG A 43 22.96 -9.56 -5.61
CA ARG A 43 22.43 -8.54 -6.50
C ARG A 43 22.99 -8.72 -7.90
N ARG A 44 22.22 -8.37 -8.92
CA ARG A 44 22.54 -8.54 -10.34
C ARG A 44 22.59 -10.00 -10.80
N HIS A 45 22.05 -10.94 -10.02
CA HIS A 45 21.92 -12.34 -10.40
C HIS A 45 20.48 -12.70 -10.82
N GLY A 46 19.62 -11.71 -11.02
CA GLY A 46 18.22 -11.94 -11.38
C GLY A 46 17.35 -12.42 -10.24
N VAL A 47 17.78 -12.32 -9.00
CA VAL A 47 17.02 -12.79 -7.83
C VAL A 47 15.74 -12.00 -7.65
N GLY A 48 15.79 -10.67 -7.75
CA GLY A 48 14.61 -9.82 -7.64
C GLY A 48 13.56 -10.14 -8.70
N GLN A 49 14.02 -10.36 -9.93
CA GLN A 49 13.15 -10.75 -11.03
C GLN A 49 12.51 -12.12 -10.80
N ALA A 50 13.27 -13.09 -10.30
CA ALA A 50 12.75 -14.41 -9.97
C ALA A 50 11.69 -14.35 -8.85
N LEU A 51 11.90 -13.50 -7.84
CA LEU A 51 10.93 -13.30 -6.78
C LEU A 51 9.64 -12.66 -7.30
N LEU A 52 9.73 -11.74 -8.25
CA LEU A 52 8.56 -11.13 -8.87
C LEU A 52 7.85 -12.12 -9.81
N GLU A 53 8.58 -12.99 -10.49
CA GLU A 53 7.97 -14.06 -11.28
C GLU A 53 7.16 -15.00 -10.40
N ALA A 54 7.67 -15.38 -9.24
CA ALA A 54 6.92 -16.15 -8.24
C ALA A 54 5.69 -15.38 -7.73
N THR A 55 5.80 -14.06 -7.60
CA THR A 55 4.69 -13.18 -7.22
C THR A 55 3.58 -13.21 -8.26
N VAL A 56 3.93 -13.09 -9.53
CA VAL A 56 2.97 -13.17 -10.65
C VAL A 56 2.27 -14.52 -10.66
N SER A 57 3.02 -15.60 -10.53
CA SER A 57 2.45 -16.95 -10.50
C SER A 57 1.45 -17.12 -9.36
N TRP A 58 1.77 -16.60 -8.18
CA TRP A 58 0.86 -16.64 -7.04
C TRP A 58 -0.39 -15.80 -7.27
N ALA A 59 -0.24 -14.62 -7.87
CA ALA A 59 -1.37 -13.77 -8.22
C ALA A 59 -2.32 -14.48 -9.20
N GLU A 60 -1.75 -15.15 -10.21
CA GLU A 60 -2.53 -15.94 -11.18
C GLU A 60 -3.27 -17.09 -10.50
N GLU A 61 -2.64 -17.83 -9.59
CA GLU A 61 -3.28 -18.88 -8.80
C GLU A 61 -4.46 -18.36 -7.99
N LYS A 62 -4.42 -17.13 -7.55
CA LYS A 62 -5.46 -16.49 -6.73
C LYS A 62 -6.46 -15.68 -7.55
N ASP A 63 -6.42 -15.78 -8.87
CA ASP A 63 -7.27 -14.99 -9.78
C ASP A 63 -7.20 -13.50 -9.49
N THR A 64 -6.02 -13.01 -9.12
CA THR A 64 -5.78 -11.60 -8.82
C THR A 64 -5.06 -10.96 -9.99
N THR A 65 -5.65 -9.91 -10.54
CA THR A 65 -5.23 -9.32 -11.82
C THR A 65 -4.15 -8.26 -11.70
N HIS A 66 -3.82 -7.83 -10.48
CA HIS A 66 -2.88 -6.75 -10.26
C HIS A 66 -1.82 -7.13 -9.24
N VAL A 67 -0.61 -6.65 -9.46
CA VAL A 67 0.50 -6.71 -8.52
C VAL A 67 0.88 -5.28 -8.15
N VAL A 68 1.01 -5.02 -6.87
CA VAL A 68 1.36 -3.70 -6.33
C VAL A 68 2.63 -3.84 -5.51
N ALA A 69 3.55 -2.93 -5.73
CA ALA A 69 4.75 -2.80 -4.92
C ALA A 69 4.90 -1.34 -4.48
N ALA A 70 5.39 -1.13 -3.27
CA ALA A 70 5.65 0.20 -2.76
C ALA A 70 7.15 0.43 -2.64
N ALA A 71 7.58 1.62 -2.99
CA ALA A 71 8.94 2.07 -2.78
C ALA A 71 8.93 3.46 -2.18
N SER A 72 9.90 3.73 -1.31
CA SER A 72 10.12 5.09 -0.85
C SER A 72 10.43 6.00 -2.04
N VAL A 73 9.86 7.22 -2.04
CA VAL A 73 10.14 8.22 -3.07
C VAL A 73 11.64 8.56 -3.14
N ASN A 74 12.37 8.33 -2.06
CA ASN A 74 13.80 8.60 -1.98
C ASN A 74 14.67 7.44 -2.48
N SER A 75 14.09 6.27 -2.73
CA SER A 75 14.82 5.10 -3.22
C SER A 75 14.85 5.08 -4.74
N ARG A 76 15.88 5.67 -5.33
CA ARG A 76 16.05 5.73 -6.79
C ARG A 76 16.17 4.35 -7.42
N ASP A 77 16.92 3.46 -6.80
CA ASP A 77 17.17 2.12 -7.33
C ASP A 77 15.90 1.27 -7.35
N ALA A 78 15.11 1.32 -6.26
CA ALA A 78 13.85 0.61 -6.20
C ALA A 78 12.83 1.15 -7.22
N ASN A 79 12.71 2.46 -7.33
CA ASN A 79 11.81 3.09 -8.30
C ASN A 79 12.22 2.79 -9.73
N ARG A 80 13.51 2.83 -10.02
CA ARG A 80 14.05 2.51 -11.34
C ARG A 80 13.83 1.05 -11.72
N PHE A 81 14.03 0.14 -10.77
CA PHE A 81 13.77 -1.29 -10.95
C PHE A 81 12.28 -1.55 -11.28
N MET A 82 11.37 -0.97 -10.52
CA MET A 82 9.94 -1.09 -10.75
C MET A 82 9.52 -0.52 -12.11
N ALA A 83 10.04 0.66 -12.46
CA ALA A 83 9.74 1.30 -13.74
C ALA A 83 10.18 0.45 -14.93
N ARG A 84 11.33 -0.18 -14.84
CA ARG A 84 11.82 -1.08 -15.90
C ARG A 84 10.91 -2.29 -16.13
N LEU A 85 10.21 -2.72 -15.08
CA LEU A 85 9.26 -3.84 -15.15
C LEU A 85 7.83 -3.38 -15.48
N GLY A 86 7.65 -2.10 -15.78
CA GLY A 86 6.35 -1.57 -16.17
C GLY A 86 5.42 -1.22 -15.02
N LEU A 87 5.90 -1.19 -13.78
CA LEU A 87 5.08 -0.75 -12.64
C LEU A 87 4.98 0.78 -12.66
N THR A 88 3.78 1.27 -12.90
CA THR A 88 3.48 2.70 -12.91
C THR A 88 2.79 3.12 -11.62
N GLN A 89 2.79 4.41 -11.34
CA GLN A 89 2.08 4.94 -10.18
C GLN A 89 0.57 4.78 -10.35
N ILE A 90 -0.08 4.17 -9.36
CA ILE A 90 -1.54 4.02 -9.34
C ILE A 90 -2.20 4.88 -8.27
N ALA A 91 -1.43 5.30 -7.27
CA ALA A 91 -1.89 6.16 -6.18
C ALA A 91 -0.70 6.87 -5.54
N VAL A 92 -0.95 8.01 -4.93
CA VAL A 92 0.03 8.71 -4.12
C VAL A 92 -0.41 8.60 -2.67
N VAL A 93 0.45 8.05 -1.82
CA VAL A 93 0.22 7.95 -0.38
C VAL A 93 0.97 9.08 0.31
N ARG A 94 0.25 9.87 1.09
CA ARG A 94 0.81 10.97 1.87
C ARG A 94 0.68 10.63 3.34
N GLY A 95 1.72 10.92 4.08
CA GLY A 95 1.74 10.63 5.51
C GLY A 95 2.53 11.67 6.27
N THR A 96 2.21 11.80 7.54
CA THR A 96 2.93 12.65 8.48
C THR A 96 2.76 12.08 9.89
N SER A 97 3.51 12.60 10.84
CA SER A 97 3.32 12.21 12.24
C SER A 97 2.04 12.82 12.81
N THR A 98 1.48 12.17 13.81
CA THR A 98 0.31 12.70 14.51
C THR A 98 0.57 14.09 15.08
N ALA A 99 1.74 14.29 15.67
CA ALA A 99 2.12 15.59 16.22
C ALA A 99 2.21 16.69 15.16
N ALA A 100 2.81 16.38 14.00
CA ALA A 100 2.92 17.33 12.90
C ALA A 100 1.54 17.69 12.33
N LEU A 101 0.66 16.72 12.19
CA LEU A 101 -0.70 16.97 11.73
C LEU A 101 -1.48 17.80 12.76
N ARG A 102 -1.35 17.48 14.04
CA ARG A 102 -1.97 18.26 15.12
C ARG A 102 -1.56 19.74 15.06
N ALA A 103 -0.28 20.01 14.81
CA ALA A 103 0.25 21.36 14.73
C ALA A 103 -0.32 22.16 13.55
N LYS A 104 -0.72 21.48 12.47
CA LYS A 104 -1.28 22.12 11.26
C LYS A 104 -2.80 22.29 11.31
N LEU A 105 -3.47 21.60 12.22
CA LEU A 105 -4.92 21.71 12.33
C LEU A 105 -5.28 23.00 13.11
N PRO A 106 -6.40 23.66 12.75
CA PRO A 106 -6.83 24.84 13.48
C PRO A 106 -7.20 24.52 14.92
N VAL A 107 -6.91 25.45 15.84
CA VAL A 107 -7.23 25.32 17.27
C VAL A 107 -8.74 25.24 17.48
N GLU A 108 -9.50 25.99 16.69
CA GLU A 108 -10.96 25.95 16.72
C GLU A 108 -11.50 25.15 15.55
N THR A 109 -12.12 24.02 15.86
CA THR A 109 -12.87 23.26 14.87
C THR A 109 -14.25 23.85 14.64
N PRO A 110 -14.78 23.82 13.39
CA PRO A 110 -16.14 24.25 13.13
C PRO A 110 -17.13 23.53 14.04
N VAL A 111 -18.14 24.26 14.55
CA VAL A 111 -19.15 23.73 15.47
C VAL A 111 -19.80 22.43 14.96
N ALA A 112 -20.05 22.36 13.66
CA ALA A 112 -20.63 21.17 13.02
C ALA A 112 -19.73 19.91 13.08
N ALA A 113 -18.43 20.09 13.33
CA ALA A 113 -17.47 19.00 13.44
C ALA A 113 -17.01 18.74 14.88
N ARG A 114 -17.47 19.55 15.85
CA ARG A 114 -17.12 19.38 17.26
C ARG A 114 -17.88 18.21 17.84
N ILE A 115 -17.14 17.30 18.41
CA ILE A 115 -17.67 16.15 19.12
C ILE A 115 -17.11 16.19 20.53
N THR A 116 -17.96 16.58 21.49
CA THR A 116 -17.58 16.85 22.86
C THR A 116 -18.02 15.77 23.84
N THR A 117 -18.54 14.66 23.36
CA THR A 117 -19.06 13.60 24.20
C THR A 117 -17.97 12.65 24.69
N PRO A 118 -18.15 12.03 25.90
CA PRO A 118 -17.28 10.94 26.32
C PRO A 118 -17.27 9.83 25.27
N GLY A 119 -16.11 9.33 24.92
CA GLY A 119 -15.96 8.41 23.80
C GLY A 119 -15.86 9.13 22.46
N SER A 120 -15.34 10.34 22.46
CA SER A 120 -15.21 11.23 21.31
C SER A 120 -14.59 10.59 20.08
N GLN A 121 -13.60 9.71 20.23
CA GLN A 121 -12.99 9.02 19.10
C GLN A 121 -13.96 8.15 18.31
N ARG A 122 -14.82 7.43 19.02
CA ARG A 122 -15.87 6.60 18.42
C ARG A 122 -16.91 7.46 17.69
N THR A 123 -17.29 8.57 18.28
CA THR A 123 -18.25 9.52 17.71
C THR A 123 -17.68 10.24 16.49
N VAL A 124 -16.40 10.65 16.52
CA VAL A 124 -15.68 11.21 15.36
C VAL A 124 -15.70 10.22 14.20
N ARG A 125 -15.43 8.96 14.49
CA ARG A 125 -15.45 7.88 13.48
C ARG A 125 -16.84 7.75 12.85
N GLN A 126 -17.88 7.78 13.62
CA GLN A 126 -19.25 7.72 13.12
C GLN A 126 -19.61 8.91 12.23
N VAL A 127 -19.22 10.11 12.60
CA VAL A 127 -19.45 11.32 11.80
C VAL A 127 -18.70 11.25 10.47
N LEU A 128 -17.45 10.83 10.48
CA LEU A 128 -16.66 10.67 9.27
C LEU A 128 -17.24 9.61 8.32
N VAL A 129 -17.67 8.48 8.86
CA VAL A 129 -18.32 7.42 8.07
C VAL A 129 -19.63 7.92 7.47
N LYS A 130 -20.45 8.64 8.24
CA LYS A 130 -21.70 9.22 7.76
C LYS A 130 -21.47 10.23 6.63
N ARG A 131 -20.47 11.09 6.73
CA ARG A 131 -20.11 12.03 5.66
C ARG A 131 -19.67 11.32 4.39
N ARG A 132 -18.87 10.28 4.51
CA ARG A 132 -18.44 9.46 3.36
C ARG A 132 -19.63 8.77 2.69
N SER A 133 -20.56 8.25 3.47
CA SER A 133 -21.78 7.62 2.96
C SER A 133 -22.67 8.61 2.21
N LEU A 134 -22.83 9.82 2.72
CA LEU A 134 -23.56 10.88 2.05
C LEU A 134 -22.92 11.31 0.74
N ARG A 135 -21.61 11.45 0.70
CA ARG A 135 -20.89 11.76 -0.54
C ARG A 135 -21.04 10.64 -1.57
N ARG A 136 -20.98 9.38 -1.16
CA ARG A 136 -21.22 8.24 -2.04
C ARG A 136 -22.64 8.23 -2.61
N ALA A 137 -23.63 8.52 -1.78
CA ALA A 137 -25.02 8.60 -2.21
C ALA A 137 -25.25 9.72 -3.23
N GLN A 138 -24.56 10.85 -3.09
CA GLN A 138 -24.63 11.98 -4.01
C GLN A 138 -23.87 11.74 -5.32
N SER A 139 -22.82 10.93 -5.30
CA SER A 139 -21.99 10.63 -6.48
C SER A 139 -22.48 9.42 -7.27
N ARG A 140 -23.42 8.64 -6.76
CA ARG A 140 -24.01 7.53 -7.50
C ARG A 140 -25.05 8.06 -8.49
N PRO A 141 -24.87 7.76 -9.79
CA PRO A 141 -25.97 7.96 -10.72
C PRO A 141 -27.12 7.04 -10.28
N SER A 142 -28.23 7.58 -10.10
CA SER A 142 -29.46 6.85 -9.78
C SER A 142 -29.84 5.91 -10.93
#